data_990a9ca82f56ddc03c15026f8c5297f2
#
_entry.id   990a9ca82f56ddc03c15026f8c5297f2
#
_cell.length_a   1.000
_cell.length_b   1.000
_cell.length_c   1.000
_cell.angle_alpha   90.00
_cell.angle_beta   90.00
_cell.angle_gamma   90.00
#
_symmetry.space_group_name_H-M   'P 1'
#
loop_
_entity.id
_entity.type
_entity.pdbx_description
1 polymer ?
#
loop_
_entity_poly.entity_id
_entity_poly.type
_entity_poly.pdbx_seq_one_letter_code
_entity_poly.pdbx_strand_id
1 'polypeptide(L)'
;YCQELRYPYYAHGMSQVLSSRGGDFTGITNGIDTKLFDPMTTEGLAAHYNEKTFKEGKLQNKLALQKTLGLPEDRDTAMLAMVTRLAGHKGIDLLCYIAERLMSRRVQLVVIGTGEEKYEWFLRGLQERFGRQVSVNLCFSADLANVVYAGADLYLMPSKSEPCGLS
;
A
#
# COMPACT_ATOMS: atom_id res chain seq x y z
N TYR A 1 -9.33 -16.08 -3.62
CA TYR A 1 -10.66 -15.47 -3.47
C TYR A 1 -11.78 -16.37 -4.00
N CYS A 2 -11.66 -16.97 -5.18
CA CYS A 2 -12.67 -17.90 -5.72
C CYS A 2 -13.01 -19.02 -4.73
N GLN A 3 -12.02 -19.60 -4.07
CA GLN A 3 -12.26 -20.63 -3.03
C GLN A 3 -12.89 -20.02 -1.78
N GLU A 4 -12.46 -18.83 -1.37
CA GLU A 4 -13.02 -18.12 -0.20
C GLU A 4 -14.50 -17.81 -0.37
N LEU A 5 -14.94 -17.42 -1.58
CA LEU A 5 -16.34 -17.13 -1.89
C LEU A 5 -17.30 -18.33 -1.73
N ARG A 6 -16.79 -19.56 -1.55
CA ARG A 6 -17.59 -20.73 -1.23
C ARG A 6 -18.00 -20.76 0.26
N TYR A 7 -17.35 -19.95 1.11
CA TYR A 7 -17.65 -19.87 2.53
C TYR A 7 -18.55 -18.67 2.85
N PRO A 8 -19.52 -18.83 3.77
CA PRO A 8 -20.49 -17.77 4.11
C PRO A 8 -19.86 -16.43 4.49
N TYR A 9 -18.72 -16.46 5.19
CA TYR A 9 -18.02 -15.26 5.66
C TYR A 9 -17.60 -14.32 4.51
N TYR A 10 -17.15 -14.87 3.39
CA TYR A 10 -16.65 -14.09 2.25
C TYR A 10 -17.69 -13.87 1.16
N ALA A 11 -18.73 -14.68 1.13
CA ALA A 11 -19.65 -14.77 0.00
C ALA A 11 -20.83 -13.80 0.04
N HIS A 12 -20.95 -12.97 1.09
CA HIS A 12 -22.02 -11.99 1.22
C HIS A 12 -23.43 -12.56 0.93
N GLY A 13 -23.72 -13.75 1.43
CA GLY A 13 -24.97 -14.47 1.22
C GLY A 13 -25.03 -15.37 -0.02
N MET A 14 -24.01 -15.35 -0.88
CA MET A 14 -23.99 -16.10 -2.15
C MET A 14 -23.33 -17.49 -2.03
N SER A 15 -22.86 -17.91 -0.87
CA SER A 15 -22.04 -19.13 -0.71
C SER A 15 -22.71 -20.41 -1.25
N GLN A 16 -24.01 -20.58 -1.04
CA GLN A 16 -24.75 -21.76 -1.53
C GLN A 16 -24.80 -21.77 -3.06
N VAL A 17 -25.10 -20.63 -3.68
CA VAL A 17 -25.17 -20.49 -5.15
C VAL A 17 -23.80 -20.72 -5.77
N LEU A 18 -22.74 -20.14 -5.20
CA LEU A 18 -21.39 -20.30 -5.71
C LEU A 18 -20.84 -21.72 -5.49
N SER A 19 -21.15 -22.33 -4.37
CA SER A 19 -20.76 -23.72 -4.10
C SER A 19 -21.48 -24.71 -5.01
N SER A 20 -22.76 -24.47 -5.35
CA SER A 20 -23.52 -25.36 -6.24
C SER A 20 -23.00 -25.36 -7.69
N ARG A 21 -22.23 -24.36 -8.09
CA ARG A 21 -21.58 -24.31 -9.42
C ARG A 21 -20.44 -25.35 -9.55
N GLY A 22 -19.95 -25.90 -8.46
CA GLY A 22 -18.91 -26.92 -8.51
C GLY A 22 -17.69 -26.51 -9.34
N GLY A 23 -17.40 -27.27 -10.39
CA GLY A 23 -16.28 -27.01 -11.30
C GLY A 23 -16.48 -25.84 -12.27
N ASP A 24 -17.72 -25.38 -12.46
CA ASP A 24 -18.03 -24.24 -13.35
C ASP A 24 -17.68 -22.87 -12.71
N PHE A 25 -17.25 -22.88 -11.45
CA PHE A 25 -16.84 -21.67 -10.74
C PHE A 25 -15.32 -21.61 -10.63
N THR A 26 -14.71 -20.78 -11.48
CA THR A 26 -13.26 -20.64 -11.61
C THR A 26 -12.84 -19.20 -11.30
N GLY A 27 -11.71 -19.02 -10.60
CA GLY A 27 -11.08 -17.74 -10.38
C GLY A 27 -10.00 -17.46 -11.41
N ILE A 28 -9.98 -16.24 -11.93
CA ILE A 28 -8.94 -15.76 -12.84
C ILE A 28 -8.32 -14.51 -12.17
N THR A 29 -7.03 -14.59 -11.83
CA THR A 29 -6.30 -13.44 -11.29
C THR A 29 -5.90 -12.48 -12.41
N ASN A 30 -5.95 -11.17 -12.12
CA ASN A 30 -5.44 -10.16 -13.03
C ASN A 30 -3.94 -10.33 -13.26
N GLY A 31 -3.48 -9.98 -14.45
CA GLY A 31 -2.05 -9.78 -14.70
C GLY A 31 -1.59 -8.39 -14.25
N ILE A 32 -0.28 -8.20 -14.22
CA ILE A 32 0.36 -6.90 -13.99
C ILE A 32 0.79 -6.34 -15.34
N ASP A 33 0.53 -5.06 -15.57
CA ASP A 33 1.09 -4.34 -16.72
C ASP A 33 2.59 -4.08 -16.46
N THR A 34 3.42 -4.94 -17.04
CA THR A 34 4.88 -4.89 -16.88
C THR A 34 5.54 -3.72 -17.62
N LYS A 35 4.80 -2.96 -18.44
CA LYS A 35 5.30 -1.73 -19.04
C LYS A 35 4.99 -0.53 -18.15
N LEU A 36 3.79 -0.50 -17.59
CA LEU A 36 3.38 0.57 -16.67
C LEU A 36 4.18 0.54 -15.36
N PHE A 37 4.47 -0.64 -14.83
CA PHE A 37 5.16 -0.84 -13.56
C PHE A 37 6.63 -1.25 -13.74
N ASP A 38 7.29 -0.72 -14.77
CA ASP A 38 8.72 -0.97 -15.00
C ASP A 38 9.56 0.16 -14.40
N PRO A 39 10.35 -0.07 -13.33
CA PRO A 39 11.20 0.95 -12.74
C PRO A 39 12.33 1.44 -13.65
N MET A 40 12.55 0.81 -14.80
CA MET A 40 13.48 1.30 -15.82
C MET A 40 12.88 2.43 -16.67
N THR A 41 11.56 2.49 -16.78
CA THR A 41 10.87 3.42 -17.70
C THR A 41 9.83 4.29 -17.00
N THR A 42 9.49 4.00 -15.75
CA THR A 42 8.52 4.79 -14.97
C THR A 42 9.02 6.23 -14.81
N GLU A 43 8.21 7.18 -15.27
CA GLU A 43 8.51 8.61 -15.16
C GLU A 43 8.45 9.10 -13.70
N GLY A 44 9.18 10.18 -13.41
CA GLY A 44 9.17 10.82 -12.09
C GLY A 44 10.04 10.14 -11.03
N LEU A 45 10.72 9.04 -11.33
CA LEU A 45 11.68 8.44 -10.44
C LEU A 45 12.97 9.25 -10.36
N ALA A 46 13.54 9.38 -9.16
CA ALA A 46 14.85 10.00 -8.96
C ALA A 46 15.99 9.17 -9.57
N ALA A 47 15.82 7.85 -9.59
CA ALA A 47 16.72 6.91 -10.24
C ALA A 47 15.94 5.72 -10.81
N HIS A 48 16.23 5.37 -12.06
CA HIS A 48 15.76 4.15 -12.66
C HIS A 48 16.62 2.96 -12.20
N TYR A 49 16.00 1.76 -12.06
CA TYR A 49 16.70 0.58 -11.61
C TYR A 49 16.11 -0.72 -12.18
N ASN A 50 16.90 -1.76 -12.17
CA ASN A 50 16.52 -3.12 -12.52
C ASN A 50 16.94 -4.10 -11.40
N GLU A 51 16.80 -5.40 -11.63
CA GLU A 51 17.13 -6.45 -10.65
C GLU A 51 18.59 -6.45 -10.18
N LYS A 52 19.52 -5.82 -10.93
CA LYS A 52 20.93 -5.73 -10.57
C LYS A 52 21.28 -4.45 -9.81
N THR A 53 20.53 -3.36 -10.07
CA THR A 53 20.81 -2.03 -9.54
C THR A 53 19.79 -1.56 -8.50
N PHE A 54 18.81 -2.40 -8.12
CA PHE A 54 17.69 -2.01 -7.27
C PHE A 54 18.10 -1.46 -5.90
N LYS A 55 19.17 -1.96 -5.31
CA LYS A 55 19.63 -1.51 -3.98
C LYS A 55 19.94 -0.01 -3.97
N GLU A 56 20.74 0.42 -4.94
CA GLU A 56 21.13 1.82 -5.08
C GLU A 56 19.97 2.66 -5.62
N GLY A 57 19.27 2.18 -6.65
CA GLY A 57 18.12 2.89 -7.24
C GLY A 57 16.99 3.13 -6.24
N LYS A 58 16.60 2.12 -5.45
CA LYS A 58 15.61 2.28 -4.38
C LYS A 58 16.07 3.25 -3.30
N LEU A 59 17.34 3.23 -2.93
CA LEU A 59 17.88 4.18 -1.95
C LEU A 59 17.77 5.63 -2.44
N GLN A 60 18.13 5.90 -3.70
CA GLN A 60 18.01 7.23 -4.28
C GLN A 60 16.55 7.69 -4.33
N ASN A 61 15.64 6.81 -4.76
CA ASN A 61 14.20 7.10 -4.75
C ASN A 61 13.66 7.33 -3.35
N LYS A 62 14.09 6.57 -2.35
CA LYS A 62 13.71 6.75 -0.95
C LYS A 62 14.12 8.12 -0.43
N LEU A 63 15.37 8.54 -0.61
CA LEU A 63 15.86 9.85 -0.16
C LEU A 63 15.11 10.98 -0.86
N ALA A 64 14.90 10.89 -2.17
CA ALA A 64 14.10 11.85 -2.91
C ALA A 64 12.65 11.93 -2.42
N LEU A 65 12.03 10.78 -2.14
CA LEU A 65 10.67 10.69 -1.60
C LEU A 65 10.58 11.31 -0.20
N GLN A 66 11.52 11.02 0.70
CA GLN A 66 11.60 11.64 2.03
C GLN A 66 11.62 13.17 1.91
N LYS A 67 12.48 13.70 1.05
CA LYS A 67 12.59 15.14 0.78
C LYS A 67 11.27 15.72 0.24
N THR A 68 10.67 15.09 -0.74
CA THR A 68 9.40 15.52 -1.36
C THR A 68 8.24 15.55 -0.36
N LEU A 69 8.20 14.57 0.55
CA LEU A 69 7.16 14.46 1.58
C LEU A 69 7.46 15.22 2.87
N GLY A 70 8.58 15.96 2.95
CA GLY A 70 8.98 16.71 4.14
C GLY A 70 9.39 15.83 5.32
N LEU A 71 9.73 14.57 5.06
CA LEU A 71 10.28 13.66 6.07
C LEU A 71 11.80 13.86 6.19
N PRO A 72 12.42 13.60 7.36
CA PRO A 72 13.87 13.58 7.48
C PRO A 72 14.50 12.59 6.52
N GLU A 73 15.50 13.06 5.76
CA GLU A 73 16.27 12.21 4.87
C GLU A 73 17.19 11.29 5.68
N ASP A 74 16.89 10.01 5.69
CA ASP A 74 17.63 8.99 6.45
C ASP A 74 17.59 7.65 5.70
N ARG A 75 18.75 7.23 5.23
CA ARG A 75 18.93 5.97 4.50
C ARG A 75 18.62 4.74 5.34
N ASP A 76 18.85 4.80 6.65
CA ASP A 76 18.80 3.67 7.57
C ASP A 76 17.45 3.53 8.28
N THR A 77 16.60 4.55 8.22
CA THR A 77 15.22 4.46 8.73
C THR A 77 14.35 3.70 7.73
N ALA A 78 13.71 2.63 8.18
CA ALA A 78 12.82 1.86 7.32
C ALA A 78 11.59 2.67 6.91
N MET A 79 11.33 2.77 5.60
CA MET A 79 10.14 3.42 5.05
C MET A 79 9.07 2.39 4.73
N LEU A 80 7.97 2.47 5.46
CA LEU A 80 6.75 1.69 5.26
C LEU A 80 5.80 2.49 4.37
N ALA A 81 5.17 1.85 3.41
CA ALA A 81 4.21 2.52 2.54
C ALA A 81 2.90 1.75 2.45
N MET A 82 1.80 2.49 2.35
CA MET A 82 0.47 1.97 2.07
C MET A 82 -0.18 2.85 1.01
N VAL A 83 -0.53 2.27 -0.13
CA VAL A 83 -1.24 2.94 -1.23
C VAL A 83 -2.54 2.18 -1.44
N THR A 84 -3.65 2.70 -0.94
CA THR A 84 -4.91 1.97 -1.00
C THR A 84 -6.10 2.87 -0.70
N ARG A 85 -7.29 2.41 -1.04
CA ARG A 85 -8.52 3.01 -0.54
C ARG A 85 -8.62 2.81 0.98
N LEU A 86 -8.88 3.87 1.72
CA LEU A 86 -8.99 3.83 3.18
C LEU A 86 -10.35 3.25 3.61
N ALA A 87 -10.45 1.93 3.62
CA ALA A 87 -11.68 1.20 3.93
C ALA A 87 -11.39 0.02 4.88
N GLY A 88 -12.40 -0.38 5.65
CA GLY A 88 -12.25 -1.41 6.68
C GLY A 88 -11.73 -2.75 6.15
N HIS A 89 -12.14 -3.17 4.95
CA HIS A 89 -11.67 -4.41 4.33
C HIS A 89 -10.21 -4.36 3.88
N LYS A 90 -9.61 -3.17 3.75
CA LYS A 90 -8.18 -2.96 3.48
C LYS A 90 -7.31 -3.01 4.74
N GLY A 91 -7.90 -3.28 5.89
CA GLY A 91 -7.19 -3.47 7.15
C GLY A 91 -6.63 -2.19 7.77
N ILE A 92 -7.21 -1.03 7.44
CA ILE A 92 -6.78 0.26 8.04
C ILE A 92 -6.98 0.25 9.56
N ASP A 93 -8.01 -0.43 10.05
CA ASP A 93 -8.23 -0.62 11.48
C ASP A 93 -7.09 -1.36 12.18
N LEU A 94 -6.44 -2.31 11.50
CA LEU A 94 -5.25 -2.98 12.02
C LEU A 94 -4.06 -2.01 12.13
N LEU A 95 -3.87 -1.17 11.10
CA LEU A 95 -2.86 -0.10 11.16
C LEU A 95 -3.16 0.87 12.31
N CYS A 96 -4.41 1.32 12.45
CA CYS A 96 -4.82 2.19 13.55
C CYS A 96 -4.49 1.58 14.92
N TYR A 97 -4.75 0.30 15.09
CA TYR A 97 -4.51 -0.42 16.35
C TYR A 97 -3.03 -0.46 16.73
N ILE A 98 -2.12 -0.61 15.76
CA ILE A 98 -0.68 -0.74 16.05
C ILE A 98 0.09 0.58 15.89
N ALA A 99 -0.52 1.66 15.40
CA ALA A 99 0.16 2.88 14.94
C ALA A 99 1.09 3.47 16.01
N GLU A 100 0.64 3.62 17.24
CA GLU A 100 1.46 4.16 18.35
C GLU A 100 2.71 3.31 18.59
N ARG A 101 2.54 1.99 18.63
CA ARG A 101 3.65 1.05 18.80
C ARG A 101 4.58 1.03 17.58
N LEU A 102 4.06 1.25 16.41
CA LEU A 102 4.86 1.36 15.19
C LEU A 102 5.71 2.61 15.21
N MET A 103 5.12 3.75 15.58
CA MET A 103 5.84 5.04 15.67
C MET A 103 6.85 5.10 16.82
N SER A 104 6.81 4.19 17.79
CA SER A 104 7.88 4.05 18.79
C SER A 104 9.15 3.40 18.21
N ARG A 105 9.13 2.95 16.96
CA ARG A 105 10.27 2.37 16.26
C ARG A 105 10.92 3.40 15.34
N ARG A 106 12.15 3.10 14.88
CA ARG A 106 12.84 3.88 13.86
C ARG A 106 12.28 3.55 12.48
N VAL A 107 11.10 4.07 12.19
CA VAL A 107 10.39 3.88 10.92
C VAL A 107 9.79 5.19 10.44
N GLN A 108 9.55 5.26 9.15
CA GLN A 108 8.68 6.27 8.53
C GLN A 108 7.50 5.56 7.89
N LEU A 109 6.33 6.18 7.93
CA LEU A 109 5.09 5.68 7.35
C LEU A 109 4.56 6.68 6.32
N VAL A 110 4.40 6.21 5.10
CA VAL A 110 3.78 6.97 4.01
C VAL A 110 2.44 6.31 3.66
N VAL A 111 1.36 7.07 3.73
CA VAL A 111 0.02 6.60 3.36
C VAL A 111 -0.50 7.46 2.20
N ILE A 112 -0.97 6.80 1.14
CA ILE A 112 -1.65 7.45 0.01
C ILE A 112 -3.03 6.81 -0.17
N GLY A 113 -4.05 7.64 -0.27
CA GLY A 113 -5.40 7.20 -0.57
C GLY A 113 -6.47 8.00 0.15
N THR A 114 -7.71 7.78 -0.25
CA THR A 114 -8.91 8.39 0.35
C THR A 114 -9.92 7.29 0.69
N GLY A 115 -10.90 7.59 1.54
CA GLY A 115 -11.94 6.61 1.84
C GLY A 115 -12.86 7.00 2.98
N GLU A 116 -13.01 6.13 3.97
CA GLU A 116 -13.87 6.35 5.12
C GLU A 116 -13.30 7.47 6.01
N GLU A 117 -14.12 8.48 6.31
CA GLU A 117 -13.75 9.68 7.05
C GLU A 117 -13.04 9.38 8.39
N LYS A 118 -13.50 8.36 9.11
CA LYS A 118 -12.89 7.94 10.39
C LYS A 118 -11.41 7.57 10.25
N TYR A 119 -11.02 6.96 9.12
CA TYR A 119 -9.63 6.58 8.87
C TYR A 119 -8.81 7.78 8.39
N GLU A 120 -9.38 8.64 7.56
CA GLU A 120 -8.73 9.89 7.16
C GLU A 120 -8.46 10.77 8.37
N TRP A 121 -9.44 10.95 9.24
CA TRP A 121 -9.31 11.71 10.47
C TRP A 121 -8.21 11.13 11.40
N PHE A 122 -8.24 9.81 11.61
CA PHE A 122 -7.22 9.14 12.41
C PHE A 122 -5.80 9.36 11.86
N LEU A 123 -5.63 9.20 10.55
CA LEU A 123 -4.33 9.33 9.88
C LEU A 123 -3.83 10.79 9.92
N ARG A 124 -4.71 11.79 9.76
CA ARG A 124 -4.35 13.21 9.95
C ARG A 124 -3.84 13.45 11.38
N GLY A 125 -4.54 12.98 12.38
CA GLY A 125 -4.10 13.09 13.77
C GLY A 125 -2.80 12.34 14.07
N LEU A 126 -2.57 11.22 13.39
CA LEU A 126 -1.29 10.51 13.49
C LEU A 126 -0.16 11.34 12.89
N GLN A 127 -0.35 11.96 11.73
CA GLN A 127 0.63 12.86 11.11
C GLN A 127 0.89 14.11 11.97
N GLU A 128 -0.13 14.71 12.56
CA GLU A 128 0.04 15.86 13.46
C GLU A 128 0.96 15.52 14.65
N ARG A 129 0.80 14.33 15.23
CA ARG A 129 1.61 13.87 16.37
C ARG A 129 3.01 13.39 15.98
N PHE A 130 3.15 12.80 14.82
CA PHE A 130 4.38 12.13 14.38
C PHE A 130 4.88 12.65 13.01
N GLY A 131 4.73 13.95 12.74
CA GLY A 131 5.00 14.55 11.42
C GLY A 131 6.44 14.37 10.90
N ARG A 132 7.40 14.00 11.75
CA ARG A 132 8.75 13.62 11.31
C ARG A 132 8.86 12.16 10.87
N GLN A 133 7.83 11.35 11.13
CA GLN A 133 7.79 9.92 10.79
C GLN A 133 6.62 9.55 9.88
N VAL A 134 5.59 10.40 9.80
CA VAL A 134 4.35 10.07 9.11
C VAL A 134 4.05 11.12 8.04
N SER A 135 3.80 10.66 6.82
CA SER A 135 3.26 11.48 5.72
C SER A 135 1.98 10.85 5.21
N VAL A 136 0.88 11.59 5.30
CA VAL A 136 -0.45 11.16 4.85
C VAL A 136 -0.90 12.02 3.68
N ASN A 137 -1.13 11.39 2.55
CA ASN A 137 -1.51 12.02 1.31
C ASN A 137 -2.93 11.56 0.94
N LEU A 138 -3.93 12.33 1.34
CA LEU A 138 -5.34 12.00 1.10
C LEU A 138 -5.74 12.39 -0.33
N CYS A 139 -5.19 11.67 -1.29
CA CYS A 139 -5.44 11.88 -2.72
C CYS A 139 -5.39 10.56 -3.48
N PHE A 140 -5.88 10.58 -4.70
CA PHE A 140 -5.63 9.56 -5.71
C PHE A 140 -4.60 10.10 -6.70
N SER A 141 -3.39 9.56 -6.70
CA SER A 141 -2.31 9.95 -7.60
C SER A 141 -1.50 8.72 -8.00
N ALA A 142 -1.60 8.34 -9.26
CA ALA A 142 -0.84 7.22 -9.81
C ALA A 142 0.67 7.53 -9.82
N ASP A 143 1.05 8.76 -10.16
CA ASP A 143 2.45 9.19 -10.22
C ASP A 143 3.10 9.12 -8.84
N LEU A 144 2.43 9.67 -7.81
CA LEU A 144 2.93 9.58 -6.45
C LEU A 144 2.99 8.13 -5.95
N ALA A 145 2.01 7.29 -6.31
CA ALA A 145 2.02 5.87 -5.98
C ALA A 145 3.25 5.16 -6.57
N ASN A 146 3.58 5.42 -7.84
CA ASN A 146 4.74 4.84 -8.50
C ASN A 146 6.06 5.25 -7.81
N VAL A 147 6.20 6.52 -7.44
CA VAL A 147 7.39 7.00 -6.70
C VAL A 147 7.47 6.33 -5.32
N VAL A 148 6.33 6.14 -4.65
CA VAL A 148 6.29 5.45 -3.35
C VAL A 148 6.64 3.97 -3.49
N TYR A 149 6.15 3.26 -4.51
CA TYR A 149 6.56 1.88 -4.76
C TYR A 149 8.07 1.77 -5.02
N ALA A 150 8.63 2.73 -5.75
CA ALA A 150 10.06 2.74 -6.05
C ALA A 150 10.93 3.04 -4.83
N GLY A 151 10.46 3.89 -3.90
CA GLY A 151 11.25 4.36 -2.74
C GLY A 151 11.03 3.58 -1.45
N ALA A 152 9.86 2.99 -1.22
CA ALA A 152 9.55 2.30 0.04
C ALA A 152 10.38 1.03 0.23
N ASP A 153 10.78 0.76 1.48
CA ASP A 153 11.45 -0.48 1.86
C ASP A 153 10.47 -1.63 2.05
N LEU A 154 9.29 -1.33 2.61
CA LEU A 154 8.22 -2.30 2.88
C LEU A 154 6.88 -1.74 2.43
N TYR A 155 6.08 -2.59 1.81
CA TYR A 155 4.72 -2.26 1.42
C TYR A 155 3.72 -2.96 2.34
N LEU A 156 2.80 -2.18 2.93
CA LEU A 156 1.78 -2.67 3.84
C LEU A 156 0.48 -2.93 3.09
N MET A 157 0.04 -4.18 3.10
CA MET A 157 -1.25 -4.59 2.54
C MET A 157 -1.96 -5.55 3.53
N PRO A 158 -2.47 -5.03 4.66
CA PRO A 158 -3.12 -5.86 5.68
C PRO A 158 -4.59 -6.17 5.35
N SER A 159 -4.92 -6.28 4.06
CA SER A 159 -6.28 -6.48 3.59
C SER A 159 -6.92 -7.73 4.19
N LYS A 160 -8.14 -7.59 4.71
CA LYS A 160 -8.96 -8.71 5.21
C LYS A 160 -9.62 -9.49 4.09
N SER A 161 -9.82 -8.83 2.97
CA SER A 161 -10.36 -9.43 1.74
C SER A 161 -9.74 -8.72 0.54
N GLU A 162 -9.14 -9.50 -0.35
CA GLU A 162 -8.48 -8.99 -1.54
C GLU A 162 -8.72 -9.93 -2.72
N PRO A 163 -9.63 -9.59 -3.62
CA PRO A 163 -9.99 -10.46 -4.75
C PRO A 163 -8.80 -10.77 -5.67
N CYS A 164 -7.94 -9.80 -5.88
CA CYS A 164 -6.81 -9.91 -6.80
C CYS A 164 -5.56 -9.17 -6.30
N GLY A 165 -5.72 -7.95 -5.78
CA GLY A 165 -4.62 -7.11 -5.30
C GLY A 165 -3.75 -6.57 -6.44
N LEU A 166 -4.07 -5.37 -6.92
CA LEU A 166 -3.29 -4.67 -7.94
C LEU A 166 -2.50 -3.48 -7.39
N SER A 167 -2.32 -3.44 -6.07
CA SER A 167 -1.54 -2.39 -5.41
C SER A 167 -0.14 -2.89 -5.14
#